data_8fc14bd3c6db13a3304328f301b585e5
#
_entry.id   8fc14bd3c6db13a3304328f301b585e5
#
_cell.length_a   1.000
_cell.length_b   1.000
_cell.length_c   1.000
_cell.angle_alpha   90.00
_cell.angle_beta   90.00
_cell.angle_gamma   90.00
#
_symmetry.space_group_name_H-M   'P 1'
#
loop_
_entity.id
_entity.type
_entity.pdbx_description
1 polymer ?
#
loop_
_entity_poly.entity_id
_entity_poly.type
_entity_poly.pdbx_seq_one_letter_code
_entity_poly.pdbx_strand_id
1 'polypeptide(L)'
;ELVPLLAERVPGAAEGIGLSPCLRLFPHRLKGEGHFLALLRKKGSLPAVSEKDAEGLADTKIDGEKQEKASLGKQPELLDFLENCRIEWDYSRIVILQENVYYLPQGLAKNLPLRFLRTGLLLGELKKGRFEPSQAFAMALKEGLYPNTLNLSLEDERVIRYLKGETIALNQKEGPIKGWCLVAMDGFSLGWAKGSGM
;
A
#
# COMPACT_ATOMS: atom_id res chain seq x y z
N GLU A 1 -10.40 -2.98 26.63
CA GLU A 1 -11.85 -2.73 26.57
C GLU A 1 -12.37 -2.82 25.14
N LEU A 2 -13.64 -3.14 24.98
CA LEU A 2 -14.34 -3.05 23.70
C LEU A 2 -14.69 -1.59 23.40
N VAL A 3 -14.36 -1.12 22.20
CA VAL A 3 -14.76 0.20 21.71
C VAL A 3 -16.08 0.03 20.96
N PRO A 4 -17.14 0.80 21.31
CA PRO A 4 -18.43 0.65 20.66
C PRO A 4 -18.37 0.89 19.16
N LEU A 5 -18.90 -0.09 18.41
CA LEU A 5 -19.18 0.03 16.99
C LEU A 5 -20.69 0.25 16.84
N LEU A 6 -21.08 1.32 16.17
CA LEU A 6 -22.49 1.70 16.06
C LEU A 6 -23.13 1.00 14.87
N ALA A 7 -24.01 0.02 15.16
CA ALA A 7 -24.73 -0.74 14.15
C ALA A 7 -25.60 0.13 13.23
N GLU A 8 -26.15 1.22 13.77
CA GLU A 8 -26.94 2.21 13.03
C GLU A 8 -26.19 2.91 11.87
N ARG A 9 -24.83 2.95 11.94
CA ARG A 9 -24.00 3.51 10.88
C ARG A 9 -23.76 2.56 9.72
N VAL A 10 -24.13 1.29 9.86
CA VAL A 10 -23.94 0.27 8.83
C VAL A 10 -25.31 -0.36 8.53
N PRO A 11 -26.00 0.10 7.46
CA PRO A 11 -27.33 -0.43 7.12
C PRO A 11 -27.30 -1.95 6.99
N GLY A 12 -28.22 -2.63 7.70
CA GLY A 12 -28.31 -4.11 7.72
C GLY A 12 -27.40 -4.80 8.74
N ALA A 13 -26.52 -4.10 9.42
CA ALA A 13 -25.77 -4.66 10.54
C ALA A 13 -26.65 -4.88 11.77
N ALA A 14 -26.20 -5.75 12.65
CA ALA A 14 -26.82 -5.99 13.96
C ALA A 14 -25.76 -5.97 15.06
N GLU A 15 -26.17 -5.70 16.28
CA GLU A 15 -25.29 -5.81 17.45
C GLU A 15 -24.85 -7.25 17.71
N GLY A 16 -23.73 -7.42 18.36
CA GLY A 16 -23.27 -8.72 18.84
C GLY A 16 -24.18 -9.27 19.93
N ILE A 17 -24.54 -10.53 19.87
CA ILE A 17 -25.34 -11.18 20.92
C ILE A 17 -24.54 -11.22 22.23
N GLY A 18 -25.02 -10.55 23.27
CA GLY A 18 -24.32 -10.41 24.55
C GLY A 18 -23.06 -9.51 24.48
N LEU A 19 -22.79 -8.89 23.34
CA LEU A 19 -21.63 -8.04 23.08
C LEU A 19 -22.05 -6.81 22.27
N SER A 20 -22.91 -5.97 22.83
CA SER A 20 -23.48 -4.78 22.15
C SER A 20 -22.43 -3.84 21.50
N PRO A 21 -21.20 -3.71 22.02
CA PRO A 21 -20.18 -2.90 21.34
C PRO A 21 -19.65 -3.51 20.02
N CYS A 22 -20.01 -4.75 19.71
CA CYS A 22 -19.56 -5.44 18.49
C CYS A 22 -20.63 -5.42 17.41
N LEU A 23 -20.22 -5.60 16.14
CA LEU A 23 -21.13 -5.71 15.01
C LEU A 23 -21.16 -7.12 14.43
N ARG A 24 -22.34 -7.51 13.93
CA ARG A 24 -22.53 -8.71 13.12
C ARG A 24 -23.11 -8.31 11.76
N LEU A 25 -22.47 -8.78 10.72
CA LEU A 25 -22.93 -8.64 9.34
C LEU A 25 -23.51 -9.98 8.90
N PHE A 26 -24.76 -9.99 8.50
CA PHE A 26 -25.46 -11.21 8.09
C PHE A 26 -25.69 -11.23 6.58
N PRO A 27 -25.39 -12.35 5.88
CA PRO A 27 -25.56 -12.46 4.43
C PRO A 27 -26.98 -12.21 3.95
N HIS A 28 -28.00 -12.51 4.80
CA HIS A 28 -29.41 -12.27 4.46
C HIS A 28 -29.85 -10.81 4.61
N ARG A 29 -29.02 -9.94 5.20
CA ARG A 29 -29.30 -8.49 5.38
C ARG A 29 -28.40 -7.60 4.55
N LEU A 30 -27.22 -8.10 4.15
CA LEU A 30 -26.20 -7.37 3.41
C LEU A 30 -25.74 -8.23 2.24
N LYS A 31 -25.43 -7.59 1.12
CA LYS A 31 -24.79 -8.29 0.01
C LYS A 31 -23.33 -8.54 0.38
N GLY A 32 -22.99 -9.80 0.62
CA GLY A 32 -21.63 -10.22 1.00
C GLY A 32 -21.64 -11.40 1.95
N GLU A 33 -20.47 -11.71 2.49
CA GLU A 33 -20.27 -12.76 3.48
C GLU A 33 -20.63 -12.28 4.90
N GLY A 34 -20.86 -13.23 5.80
CA GLY A 34 -21.10 -12.93 7.20
C GLY A 34 -19.80 -12.58 7.92
N HIS A 35 -19.82 -11.51 8.70
CA HIS A 35 -18.67 -11.08 9.50
C HIS A 35 -19.06 -10.71 10.92
N PHE A 36 -18.10 -10.87 11.82
CA PHE A 36 -18.16 -10.35 13.17
C PHE A 36 -17.00 -9.34 13.35
N LEU A 37 -17.33 -8.14 13.82
CA LEU A 37 -16.35 -7.06 14.03
C LEU A 37 -16.35 -6.68 15.52
N ALA A 38 -15.16 -6.60 16.08
CA ALA A 38 -14.90 -6.11 17.42
C ALA A 38 -13.69 -5.18 17.40
N LEU A 39 -13.83 -3.98 17.95
CA LEU A 39 -12.74 -3.05 18.13
C LEU A 39 -12.25 -3.12 19.57
N LEU A 40 -10.98 -3.45 19.77
CA LEU A 40 -10.38 -3.59 21.08
C LEU A 40 -9.41 -2.44 21.34
N ARG A 41 -9.50 -1.86 22.54
CA ARG A 41 -8.52 -0.90 23.05
C ARG A 41 -7.84 -1.49 24.27
N LYS A 42 -6.51 -1.49 24.32
CA LYS A 42 -5.75 -1.86 25.52
C LYS A 42 -6.08 -0.89 26.64
N LYS A 43 -6.47 -1.41 27.82
CA LYS A 43 -6.63 -0.60 29.03
C LYS A 43 -5.25 -0.21 29.60
N GLY A 44 -5.12 0.98 30.07
CA GLY A 44 -3.88 1.55 30.62
C GLY A 44 -3.43 2.77 29.84
N SER A 45 -2.75 3.69 30.52
CA SER A 45 -2.01 4.75 29.83
C SER A 45 -0.93 4.10 29.01
N LEU A 46 -0.80 4.52 27.74
CA LEU A 46 0.48 4.36 27.05
C LEU A 46 1.55 4.88 28.03
N PRO A 47 2.68 4.18 28.23
CA PRO A 47 3.81 4.81 28.91
C PRO A 47 3.98 6.14 28.18
N ALA A 48 3.96 7.24 28.95
CA ALA A 48 4.27 8.54 28.39
C ALA A 48 5.58 8.33 27.65
N VAL A 49 5.56 8.49 26.33
CA VAL A 49 6.79 8.61 25.56
C VAL A 49 7.46 9.78 26.23
N SER A 50 8.55 9.53 26.96
CA SER A 50 9.22 10.61 27.67
C SER A 50 9.57 11.65 26.61
N GLU A 51 9.45 12.94 26.96
CA GLU A 51 9.83 14.01 26.03
C GLU A 51 11.25 13.80 25.49
N LYS A 52 12.12 13.13 26.25
CA LYS A 52 13.45 12.68 25.81
C LYS A 52 13.45 11.64 24.70
N ASP A 53 12.43 10.76 24.64
CA ASP A 53 12.29 9.81 23.53
C ASP A 53 11.67 10.47 22.29
N ALA A 54 10.90 11.56 22.50
CA ALA A 54 10.34 12.37 21.43
C ALA A 54 11.38 13.37 20.84
N GLU A 55 12.24 13.95 21.69
CA GLU A 55 13.35 14.81 21.24
C GLU A 55 14.44 14.01 20.51
N GLY A 56 14.75 12.80 20.94
CA GLY A 56 15.65 11.88 20.21
C GLY A 56 15.12 11.43 18.84
N LEU A 57 13.80 11.52 18.62
CA LEU A 57 13.16 11.22 17.32
C LEU A 57 13.12 12.44 16.38
N ALA A 58 13.20 13.65 16.90
CA ALA A 58 13.12 14.88 16.08
C ALA A 58 14.47 15.26 15.45
N ASP A 59 15.57 15.11 16.17
CA ASP A 59 16.91 15.48 15.67
C ASP A 59 17.59 14.38 14.83
N THR A 60 17.16 13.12 14.98
CA THR A 60 17.66 11.99 14.17
C THR A 60 17.01 11.89 12.78
N LYS A 61 15.96 12.67 12.48
CA LYS A 61 15.24 12.56 11.21
C LYS A 61 16.10 12.92 9.99
N ILE A 62 16.89 14.00 10.05
CA ILE A 62 17.59 14.51 8.87
C ILE A 62 18.84 13.68 8.54
N ASP A 63 19.59 13.27 9.55
CA ASP A 63 20.79 12.45 9.35
C ASP A 63 20.44 10.95 9.14
N GLY A 64 19.41 10.45 9.78
CA GLY A 64 18.91 9.10 9.59
C GLY A 64 18.33 8.86 8.20
N GLU A 65 17.57 9.79 7.64
CA GLU A 65 17.03 9.71 6.27
C GLU A 65 18.15 9.69 5.22
N LYS A 66 19.20 10.49 5.39
CA LYS A 66 20.36 10.48 4.50
C LYS A 66 21.15 9.18 4.57
N GLN A 67 21.35 8.63 5.76
CA GLN A 67 22.03 7.35 5.95
C GLN A 67 21.21 6.18 5.42
N GLU A 68 19.89 6.18 5.59
CA GLU A 68 19.00 5.13 5.09
C GLU A 68 18.84 5.21 3.57
N LYS A 69 18.71 6.40 3.00
CA LYS A 69 18.77 6.58 1.54
C LYS A 69 20.11 6.12 0.98
N ALA A 70 21.21 6.36 1.67
CA ALA A 70 22.55 5.89 1.29
C ALA A 70 22.67 4.35 1.39
N SER A 71 22.02 3.72 2.35
CA SER A 71 21.97 2.25 2.46
C SER A 71 21.17 1.61 1.32
N LEU A 72 20.08 2.26 0.88
CA LEU A 72 19.31 1.89 -0.31
C LEU A 72 20.06 2.18 -1.62
N GLY A 73 21.11 3.00 -1.60
CA GLY A 73 22.00 3.26 -2.74
C GLY A 73 22.70 2.02 -3.29
N LYS A 74 22.68 0.91 -2.53
CA LYS A 74 23.12 -0.41 -3.02
C LYS A 74 22.09 -1.09 -3.93
N GLN A 75 20.91 -0.51 -4.08
CA GLN A 75 19.79 -1.00 -4.89
C GLN A 75 19.33 0.12 -5.84
N PRO A 76 20.13 0.47 -6.85
CA PRO A 76 19.84 1.59 -7.75
C PRO A 76 18.51 1.42 -8.47
N GLU A 77 18.13 0.20 -8.82
CA GLU A 77 16.89 -0.10 -9.53
C GLU A 77 15.63 0.20 -8.68
N LEU A 78 15.74 0.02 -7.37
CA LEU A 78 14.69 0.39 -6.43
C LEU A 78 14.60 1.91 -6.30
N LEU A 79 15.73 2.58 -6.12
CA LEU A 79 15.77 4.04 -5.98
C LEU A 79 15.22 4.72 -7.23
N ASP A 80 15.68 4.32 -8.41
CA ASP A 80 15.21 4.85 -9.69
C ASP A 80 13.69 4.70 -9.83
N PHE A 81 13.16 3.55 -9.41
CA PHE A 81 11.73 3.32 -9.45
C PHE A 81 10.96 4.21 -8.46
N LEU A 82 11.44 4.33 -7.22
CA LEU A 82 10.80 5.15 -6.19
C LEU A 82 10.86 6.65 -6.52
N GLU A 83 11.98 7.12 -7.06
CA GLU A 83 12.17 8.52 -7.47
C GLU A 83 11.27 8.89 -8.67
N ASN A 84 10.93 7.92 -9.51
CA ASN A 84 9.92 8.11 -10.55
C ASN A 84 8.49 8.25 -10.01
N CYS A 85 8.21 7.78 -8.80
CA CYS A 85 6.90 7.99 -8.19
C CYS A 85 6.81 9.41 -7.62
N ARG A 86 5.70 10.11 -7.85
CA ARG A 86 5.42 11.43 -7.29
C ARG A 86 4.93 11.32 -5.84
N ILE A 87 5.73 10.68 -5.00
CA ILE A 87 5.45 10.40 -3.59
C ILE A 87 6.62 10.94 -2.78
N GLU A 88 6.33 11.67 -1.72
CA GLU A 88 7.30 12.02 -0.70
C GLU A 88 7.58 10.80 0.18
N TRP A 89 8.69 10.13 -0.09
CA TRP A 89 9.06 8.91 0.61
C TRP A 89 9.77 9.23 1.92
N ASP A 90 9.27 8.68 3.01
CA ASP A 90 10.04 8.52 4.23
C ASP A 90 10.88 7.24 4.11
N TYR A 91 12.13 7.39 3.65
CA TYR A 91 13.03 6.27 3.41
C TYR A 91 13.32 5.46 4.68
N SER A 92 13.15 6.06 5.87
CA SER A 92 13.30 5.36 7.14
C SER A 92 12.28 4.24 7.33
N ARG A 93 11.18 4.28 6.60
CA ARG A 93 10.09 3.29 6.66
C ARG A 93 10.21 2.19 5.61
N ILE A 94 11.23 2.24 4.75
CA ILE A 94 11.49 1.21 3.75
C ILE A 94 12.33 0.11 4.38
N VAL A 95 11.83 -1.12 4.30
CA VAL A 95 12.53 -2.31 4.83
C VAL A 95 12.60 -3.37 3.74
N ILE A 96 13.80 -3.92 3.59
CA ILE A 96 14.05 -5.04 2.67
C ILE A 96 14.18 -6.30 3.51
N LEU A 97 13.29 -7.26 3.28
CA LEU A 97 13.31 -8.57 3.89
C LEU A 97 13.51 -9.62 2.80
N GLN A 98 14.70 -10.18 2.74
CA GLN A 98 15.15 -11.03 1.64
C GLN A 98 15.11 -10.26 0.30
N GLU A 99 14.18 -10.60 -0.59
CA GLU A 99 13.96 -9.92 -1.87
C GLU A 99 12.78 -8.93 -1.82
N ASN A 100 11.93 -9.01 -0.79
CA ASN A 100 10.72 -8.20 -0.67
C ASN A 100 11.01 -6.82 -0.07
N VAL A 101 10.47 -5.80 -0.69
CA VAL A 101 10.56 -4.40 -0.24
C VAL A 101 9.23 -3.97 0.35
N TYR A 102 9.23 -3.55 1.60
CA TYR A 102 8.04 -3.11 2.32
C TYR A 102 8.13 -1.64 2.72
N TYR A 103 7.00 -0.95 2.70
CA TYR A 103 6.82 0.37 3.29
C TYR A 103 6.02 0.24 4.59
N LEU A 104 6.66 0.51 5.72
CA LEU A 104 6.07 0.31 7.04
C LEU A 104 5.05 1.41 7.39
N PRO A 105 4.02 1.11 8.19
CA PRO A 105 3.17 2.13 8.80
C PRO A 105 3.98 3.09 9.67
N GLN A 106 3.52 4.33 9.77
CA GLN A 106 4.14 5.30 10.68
C GLN A 106 4.05 4.81 12.14
N GLY A 107 5.12 4.97 12.90
CA GLY A 107 5.18 4.56 14.31
C GLY A 107 5.38 3.07 14.54
N LEU A 108 5.54 2.25 13.50
CA LEU A 108 5.91 0.85 13.67
C LEU A 108 7.43 0.73 13.79
N ALA A 109 7.91 0.23 14.94
CA ALA A 109 9.33 -0.03 15.14
C ALA A 109 9.81 -1.19 14.26
N LYS A 110 10.98 -1.02 13.61
CA LYS A 110 11.55 -2.04 12.70
C LYS A 110 11.95 -3.34 13.41
N ASN A 111 12.28 -3.27 14.69
CA ASN A 111 12.88 -4.36 15.48
C ASN A 111 11.91 -4.95 16.49
N LEU A 112 10.62 -4.92 16.24
CA LEU A 112 9.68 -5.59 17.11
C LEU A 112 9.94 -7.10 17.10
N PRO A 113 10.08 -7.74 18.29
CA PRO A 113 10.32 -9.18 18.40
C PRO A 113 9.01 -9.97 18.15
N LEU A 114 8.35 -9.68 17.04
CA LEU A 114 7.10 -10.30 16.64
C LEU A 114 7.26 -10.97 15.28
N ARG A 115 6.58 -12.09 15.10
CA ARG A 115 6.46 -12.73 13.78
C ARG A 115 5.31 -12.12 13.02
N PHE A 116 5.63 -11.33 11.99
CA PHE A 116 4.63 -10.72 11.13
C PHE A 116 4.31 -11.63 9.93
N LEU A 117 3.03 -11.74 9.60
CA LEU A 117 2.61 -12.30 8.31
C LEU A 117 2.76 -11.26 7.19
N ARG A 118 2.51 -9.99 7.51
CA ARG A 118 2.68 -8.83 6.62
C ARG A 118 3.13 -7.64 7.46
N THR A 119 4.21 -6.99 7.05
CA THR A 119 4.81 -5.89 7.82
C THR A 119 4.42 -4.49 7.34
N GLY A 120 3.53 -4.37 6.39
CA GLY A 120 3.13 -3.10 5.80
C GLY A 120 2.75 -3.27 4.34
N LEU A 121 2.89 -2.22 3.54
CA LEU A 121 2.63 -2.27 2.11
C LEU A 121 3.83 -2.92 1.40
N LEU A 122 3.61 -4.05 0.74
CA LEU A 122 4.59 -4.64 -0.15
C LEU A 122 4.73 -3.73 -1.37
N LEU A 123 5.88 -3.10 -1.54
CA LEU A 123 6.18 -2.28 -2.71
C LEU A 123 6.54 -3.12 -3.93
N GLY A 124 7.29 -4.20 -3.72
CA GLY A 124 7.71 -5.09 -4.79
C GLY A 124 8.83 -6.02 -4.37
N GLU A 125 9.49 -6.61 -5.36
CA GLU A 125 10.58 -7.57 -5.17
C GLU A 125 11.85 -7.08 -5.89
N LEU A 126 12.98 -7.22 -5.23
CA LEU A 126 14.30 -7.04 -5.83
C LEU A 126 14.69 -8.33 -6.54
N LYS A 127 14.90 -8.25 -7.84
CA LYS A 127 15.49 -9.32 -8.65
C LYS A 127 16.88 -8.87 -9.11
N LYS A 128 17.67 -9.80 -9.62
CA LYS A 128 18.99 -9.47 -10.13
C LYS A 128 18.90 -8.38 -11.22
N GLY A 129 19.38 -7.18 -10.89
CA GLY A 129 19.44 -6.03 -11.81
C GLY A 129 18.08 -5.41 -12.17
N ARG A 130 17.03 -5.62 -11.37
CA ARG A 130 15.70 -5.01 -11.58
C ARG A 130 14.85 -5.00 -10.34
N PHE A 131 13.94 -4.05 -10.26
CA PHE A 131 12.84 -4.02 -9.28
C PHE A 131 11.53 -4.38 -9.98
N GLU A 132 10.76 -5.28 -9.37
CA GLU A 132 9.45 -5.70 -9.84
C GLU A 132 8.38 -5.19 -8.87
N PRO A 133 7.59 -4.16 -9.24
CA PRO A 133 6.57 -3.59 -8.37
C PRO A 133 5.42 -4.57 -8.16
N SER A 134 4.89 -4.60 -6.93
CA SER A 134 3.83 -5.50 -6.54
C SER A 134 2.45 -5.00 -6.96
N GLN A 135 1.49 -5.93 -7.08
CA GLN A 135 0.09 -5.60 -7.29
C GLN A 135 -0.47 -4.78 -6.11
N ALA A 136 -0.06 -5.08 -4.86
CA ALA A 136 -0.48 -4.33 -3.68
C ALA A 136 -0.06 -2.86 -3.77
N PHE A 137 1.11 -2.59 -4.32
CA PHE A 137 1.57 -1.22 -4.54
C PHE A 137 0.77 -0.52 -5.65
N ALA A 138 0.48 -1.20 -6.77
CA ALA A 138 -0.39 -0.64 -7.79
C ALA A 138 -1.73 -0.17 -7.21
N MET A 139 -2.38 -1.04 -6.42
CA MET A 139 -3.68 -0.75 -5.80
C MET A 139 -3.63 0.38 -4.75
N ALA A 140 -2.47 0.67 -4.18
CA ALA A 140 -2.28 1.76 -3.22
C ALA A 140 -2.01 3.12 -3.90
N LEU A 141 -1.64 3.12 -5.17
CA LEU A 141 -1.37 4.34 -5.94
C LEU A 141 -2.66 5.04 -6.33
N LYS A 142 -2.69 6.35 -6.08
CA LYS A 142 -3.75 7.23 -6.57
C LYS A 142 -3.36 7.79 -7.94
N GLU A 143 -4.36 8.29 -8.65
CA GLU A 143 -4.17 8.95 -9.92
C GLU A 143 -3.08 10.04 -9.86
N GLY A 144 -2.23 10.07 -10.88
CA GLY A 144 -1.14 11.04 -11.00
C GLY A 144 0.12 10.76 -10.18
N LEU A 145 0.11 9.77 -9.25
CA LEU A 145 1.29 9.45 -8.44
C LEU A 145 2.37 8.67 -9.21
N TYR A 146 2.01 7.98 -10.29
CA TYR A 146 2.98 7.33 -11.15
C TYR A 146 2.91 7.95 -12.56
N PRO A 147 4.01 8.55 -13.05
CA PRO A 147 3.97 9.33 -14.30
C PRO A 147 3.66 8.46 -15.53
N ASN A 148 4.15 7.22 -15.53
CA ASN A 148 3.95 6.28 -16.63
C ASN A 148 2.63 5.51 -16.45
N THR A 149 1.50 6.22 -16.55
CA THR A 149 0.17 5.65 -16.35
C THR A 149 -0.63 5.63 -17.65
N LEU A 150 -1.15 4.45 -18.00
CA LEU A 150 -2.15 4.27 -19.05
C LEU A 150 -3.54 4.26 -18.40
N ASN A 151 -4.24 5.39 -18.47
CA ASN A 151 -5.60 5.51 -17.93
C ASN A 151 -6.62 5.28 -19.05
N LEU A 152 -7.34 4.16 -18.97
CA LEU A 152 -8.37 3.75 -19.92
C LEU A 152 -9.75 4.15 -19.40
N SER A 153 -10.71 4.36 -20.29
CA SER A 153 -12.10 4.50 -19.86
C SER A 153 -12.73 3.14 -19.59
N LEU A 154 -13.78 3.08 -18.78
CA LEU A 154 -14.55 1.85 -18.52
C LEU A 154 -15.04 1.16 -19.81
N GLU A 155 -15.37 1.96 -20.85
CA GLU A 155 -15.87 1.50 -22.14
C GLU A 155 -14.76 0.96 -23.07
N ASP A 156 -13.49 1.13 -22.68
CA ASP A 156 -12.36 0.71 -23.52
C ASP A 156 -12.17 -0.81 -23.45
N GLU A 157 -12.30 -1.50 -24.58
CA GLU A 157 -12.16 -2.95 -24.68
C GLU A 157 -10.80 -3.46 -24.15
N ARG A 158 -9.78 -2.60 -24.16
CA ARG A 158 -8.44 -2.92 -23.63
C ARG A 158 -8.46 -3.20 -22.14
N VAL A 159 -9.43 -2.67 -21.37
CA VAL A 159 -9.61 -2.98 -19.95
C VAL A 159 -9.85 -4.48 -19.77
N ILE A 160 -10.79 -5.04 -20.52
CA ILE A 160 -11.11 -6.48 -20.45
C ILE A 160 -9.94 -7.33 -20.91
N ARG A 161 -9.23 -6.91 -21.96
CA ARG A 161 -8.05 -7.62 -22.45
C ARG A 161 -6.94 -7.63 -21.40
N TYR A 162 -6.68 -6.48 -20.76
CA TYR A 162 -5.71 -6.38 -19.68
C TYR A 162 -6.05 -7.30 -18.51
N LEU A 163 -7.30 -7.31 -18.05
CA LEU A 163 -7.76 -8.19 -16.96
C LEU A 163 -7.67 -9.68 -17.30
N LYS A 164 -7.73 -10.03 -18.59
CA LYS A 164 -7.46 -11.39 -19.07
C LYS A 164 -5.97 -11.73 -19.19
N GLY A 165 -5.07 -10.78 -18.92
CA GLY A 165 -3.63 -10.96 -19.07
C GLY A 165 -3.15 -10.90 -20.53
N GLU A 166 -3.94 -10.35 -21.44
CA GLU A 166 -3.59 -10.21 -22.85
C GLU A 166 -2.72 -8.97 -23.09
N THR A 167 -1.93 -8.98 -24.15
CA THR A 167 -1.22 -7.80 -24.62
C THR A 167 -2.20 -6.77 -25.16
N ILE A 168 -2.01 -5.52 -24.78
CA ILE A 168 -2.80 -4.39 -25.26
C ILE A 168 -1.94 -3.45 -26.09
N ALA A 169 -2.50 -2.92 -27.19
CA ALA A 169 -1.84 -1.97 -28.04
C ALA A 169 -2.06 -0.53 -27.53
N LEU A 170 -1.04 0.30 -27.68
CA LEU A 170 -1.14 1.73 -27.41
C LEU A 170 -1.68 2.47 -28.61
N ASN A 171 -2.49 3.50 -28.38
CA ASN A 171 -2.94 4.41 -29.44
C ASN A 171 -1.86 5.47 -29.72
N GLN A 172 -1.92 6.09 -30.89
CA GLN A 172 -0.96 7.14 -31.29
C GLN A 172 -0.85 8.30 -30.29
N LYS A 173 -1.94 8.61 -29.57
CA LYS A 173 -1.98 9.69 -28.58
C LYS A 173 -1.30 9.34 -27.25
N GLU A 174 -1.17 8.06 -26.94
CA GLU A 174 -0.60 7.55 -25.69
C GLU A 174 0.93 7.50 -25.72
N GLY A 175 1.51 7.58 -26.91
CA GLY A 175 2.95 7.53 -27.12
C GLY A 175 3.59 6.20 -26.75
N PRO A 176 4.91 6.07 -26.97
CA PRO A 176 5.63 4.84 -26.61
C PRO A 176 5.83 4.77 -25.09
N ILE A 177 5.38 3.69 -24.48
CA ILE A 177 5.64 3.38 -23.08
C ILE A 177 6.81 2.41 -22.99
N LYS A 178 7.83 2.79 -22.22
CA LYS A 178 9.01 1.96 -21.95
C LYS A 178 9.10 1.63 -20.46
N GLY A 179 9.35 0.37 -20.15
CA GLY A 179 9.48 -0.10 -18.77
C GLY A 179 8.13 -0.30 -18.08
N TRP A 180 8.08 -0.10 -16.77
CA TRP A 180 6.85 -0.27 -16.00
C TRP A 180 5.82 0.81 -16.33
N CYS A 181 4.57 0.39 -16.47
CA CYS A 181 3.41 1.23 -16.69
C CYS A 181 2.31 0.83 -15.72
N LEU A 182 1.72 1.81 -15.05
CA LEU A 182 0.52 1.59 -14.26
C LEU A 182 -0.69 1.61 -15.19
N VAL A 183 -1.45 0.55 -15.23
CA VAL A 183 -2.72 0.52 -15.96
C VAL A 183 -3.83 0.91 -14.98
N ALA A 184 -4.62 1.90 -15.38
CA ALA A 184 -5.75 2.41 -14.60
C ALA A 184 -7.01 2.46 -15.48
N MET A 185 -8.15 2.49 -14.82
CA MET A 185 -9.47 2.67 -15.45
C MET A 185 -10.20 3.76 -14.70
N ASP A 186 -10.54 4.87 -15.40
CA ASP A 186 -11.20 6.04 -14.81
C ASP A 186 -10.52 6.54 -13.53
N GLY A 187 -9.18 6.54 -13.50
CA GLY A 187 -8.36 6.95 -12.37
C GLY A 187 -8.14 5.87 -11.29
N PHE A 188 -8.78 4.70 -11.41
CA PHE A 188 -8.59 3.58 -10.49
C PHE A 188 -7.51 2.63 -11.01
N SER A 189 -6.48 2.40 -10.21
CA SER A 189 -5.38 1.51 -10.58
C SER A 189 -5.84 0.07 -10.69
N LEU A 190 -5.51 -0.58 -11.79
CA LEU A 190 -5.79 -2.01 -12.03
C LEU A 190 -4.55 -2.88 -11.78
N GLY A 191 -3.37 -2.38 -12.06
CA GLY A 191 -2.14 -3.13 -11.89
C GLY A 191 -1.01 -2.64 -12.80
N TRP A 192 0.04 -3.45 -12.91
CA TRP A 192 1.23 -3.14 -13.69
C TRP A 192 1.23 -3.81 -15.05
N ALA A 193 1.75 -3.12 -16.03
CA ALA A 193 2.13 -3.66 -17.33
C ALA A 193 3.58 -3.30 -17.66
N LYS A 194 4.17 -3.94 -18.65
CA LYS A 194 5.52 -3.64 -19.12
C LYS A 194 5.47 -3.21 -20.58
N GLY A 195 5.82 -1.97 -20.84
CA GLY A 195 5.90 -1.44 -22.18
C GLY A 195 7.19 -1.88 -22.90
N SER A 196 7.07 -2.26 -24.17
CA SER A 196 8.20 -2.71 -25.00
C SER A 196 8.99 -1.57 -25.63
N GLY A 197 8.44 -0.35 -25.65
CA GLY A 197 9.10 0.83 -26.19
C GLY A 197 9.27 0.82 -27.72
N MET A 198 8.43 0.06 -28.44
CA MET A 198 8.36 0.15 -29.89
C MET A 198 7.48 1.31 -30.34
#